data_ebcf1867ba4a9fd67f16d0177bbddc16
#
_entry.id   ebcf1867ba4a9fd67f16d0177bbddc16
#
_cell.length_a   1.000
_cell.length_b   1.000
_cell.length_c   1.000
_cell.angle_alpha   90.00
_cell.angle_beta   90.00
_cell.angle_gamma   90.00
#
_symmetry.space_group_name_H-M   'P 1'
#
loop_
_entity.id
_entity.type
_entity.pdbx_description
1 polymer ?
#
loop_
_entity_poly.entity_id
_entity_poly.type
_entity_poly.pdbx_seq_one_letter_code
_entity_poly.pdbx_strand_id
1 'polypeptide(L)'
;MPPHHVATAAQAALLIRPDLRPLLQLLMQGARSAAEVARELGVPLARASYLLGQLQRAGVAGIERVDARAGRPIKRYRVAPRWFIPYGVTAAATLDDLWLGQLAPRMAQLATLAARQTQSYAPVWGLWLSQGDTDSNLELGDETGPAHALFAGDEPLMLTIATLRLGAEQARRLKRRMLALLKEAAEWETPGAAPHTLSLLLVRGAVD
;
A
#
# COMPACT_ATOMS: atom_id res chain seq x y z
N MET A 1 -20.66 9.35 -13.73
CA MET A 1 -19.31 9.22 -13.14
C MET A 1 -18.54 10.53 -13.37
N PRO A 2 -17.77 11.06 -12.40
CA PRO A 2 -16.93 12.22 -12.63
C PRO A 2 -15.90 11.89 -13.73
N PRO A 3 -15.45 12.91 -14.50
CA PRO A 3 -14.50 12.73 -15.59
C PRO A 3 -13.19 12.12 -15.08
N HIS A 4 -12.60 11.22 -15.86
CA HIS A 4 -11.34 10.57 -15.56
C HIS A 4 -10.47 10.49 -16.82
N HIS A 5 -9.16 10.39 -16.64
CA HIS A 5 -8.22 10.13 -17.72
C HIS A 5 -7.98 8.62 -17.84
N VAL A 6 -7.86 8.13 -19.08
CA VAL A 6 -7.45 6.75 -19.37
C VAL A 6 -5.97 6.75 -19.69
N ALA A 7 -5.20 5.99 -18.92
CA ALA A 7 -3.74 5.97 -19.03
C ALA A 7 -3.27 5.20 -20.27
N THR A 8 -2.27 5.74 -20.95
CA THR A 8 -1.44 5.02 -21.94
C THR A 8 -0.41 4.16 -21.21
N ALA A 9 0.30 3.26 -21.93
CA ALA A 9 1.35 2.44 -21.35
C ALA A 9 2.48 3.26 -20.69
N ALA A 10 2.91 4.35 -21.32
CA ALA A 10 3.93 5.24 -20.78
C ALA A 10 3.46 5.95 -19.49
N GLN A 11 2.19 6.32 -19.41
CA GLN A 11 1.59 6.92 -18.22
C GLN A 11 1.37 5.88 -17.11
N ALA A 12 0.87 4.69 -17.46
CA ALA A 12 0.68 3.58 -16.54
C ALA A 12 1.98 3.21 -15.82
N ALA A 13 3.09 3.12 -16.56
CA ALA A 13 4.41 2.82 -16.01
C ALA A 13 4.87 3.80 -14.91
N LEU A 14 4.37 5.03 -14.89
CA LEU A 14 4.65 6.02 -13.85
C LEU A 14 3.59 6.03 -12.75
N LEU A 15 2.32 5.94 -13.13
CA LEU A 15 1.19 6.05 -12.20
C LEU A 15 1.11 4.90 -11.20
N ILE A 16 1.54 3.69 -11.57
CA ILE A 16 1.51 2.51 -10.70
C ILE A 16 2.73 2.39 -9.78
N ARG A 17 3.76 3.20 -9.96
CA ARG A 17 4.99 3.14 -9.17
C ARG A 17 4.75 3.55 -7.73
N PRO A 18 5.10 2.68 -6.75
CA PRO A 18 4.90 2.98 -5.33
C PRO A 18 5.71 4.19 -4.85
N ASP A 19 6.95 4.35 -5.34
CA ASP A 19 7.85 5.44 -4.97
C ASP A 19 7.40 6.81 -5.47
N LEU A 20 6.54 6.87 -6.49
CA LEU A 20 5.96 8.10 -7.00
C LEU A 20 4.63 8.48 -6.32
N ARG A 21 4.02 7.60 -5.54
CA ARG A 21 2.71 7.87 -4.91
C ARG A 21 2.66 9.15 -4.09
N PRO A 22 3.63 9.45 -3.20
CA PRO A 22 3.61 10.70 -2.44
C PRO A 22 3.63 11.94 -3.36
N LEU A 23 4.44 11.91 -4.43
CA LEU A 23 4.49 12.99 -5.41
C LEU A 23 3.18 13.13 -6.18
N LEU A 24 2.62 12.02 -6.66
CA LEU A 24 1.34 12.03 -7.38
C LEU A 24 0.21 12.55 -6.50
N GLN A 25 0.13 12.11 -5.25
CA GLN A 25 -0.85 12.58 -4.27
C GLN A 25 -0.75 14.10 -4.07
N LEU A 26 0.46 14.60 -3.87
CA LEU A 26 0.71 16.03 -3.69
C LEU A 26 0.24 16.85 -4.88
N LEU A 27 0.54 16.41 -6.11
CA LEU A 27 0.16 17.08 -7.35
C LEU A 27 -1.32 16.94 -7.71
N MET A 28 -2.00 15.90 -7.24
CA MET A 28 -3.45 15.74 -7.36
C MET A 28 -4.21 16.68 -6.42
N GLN A 29 -3.68 16.97 -5.24
CA GLN A 29 -4.26 17.91 -4.28
C GLN A 29 -4.18 19.37 -4.77
N GLY A 30 -3.12 19.72 -5.52
CA GLY A 30 -2.97 21.07 -6.05
C GLY A 30 -1.67 21.27 -6.82
N ALA A 31 -1.60 22.37 -7.56
CA ALA A 31 -0.41 22.69 -8.36
C ALA A 31 0.78 23.03 -7.46
N ARG A 32 1.94 22.44 -7.74
CA ARG A 32 3.20 22.64 -7.01
C ARG A 32 4.35 22.96 -7.94
N SER A 33 5.24 23.83 -7.49
CA SER A 33 6.55 24.07 -8.08
C SER A 33 7.56 22.99 -7.67
N ALA A 34 8.69 22.90 -8.36
CA ALA A 34 9.75 21.98 -8.00
C ALA A 34 10.32 22.25 -6.58
N ALA A 35 10.40 23.50 -6.17
CA ALA A 35 10.87 23.88 -4.84
C ALA A 35 9.90 23.44 -3.73
N GLU A 36 8.59 23.59 -3.97
CA GLU A 36 7.56 23.13 -3.04
C GLU A 36 7.57 21.61 -2.92
N VAL A 37 7.62 20.89 -4.05
CA VAL A 37 7.76 19.42 -4.06
C VAL A 37 9.01 18.98 -3.28
N ALA A 38 10.17 19.61 -3.51
CA ALA A 38 11.41 19.29 -2.82
C ALA A 38 11.26 19.43 -1.30
N ARG A 39 10.65 20.54 -0.84
CA ARG A 39 10.41 20.80 0.57
C ARG A 39 9.41 19.83 1.19
N GLU A 40 8.26 19.61 0.54
CA GLU A 40 7.16 18.79 1.09
C GLU A 40 7.49 17.29 1.14
N LEU A 41 8.31 16.82 0.19
CA LEU A 41 8.75 15.42 0.15
C LEU A 41 10.14 15.17 0.77
N GLY A 42 10.83 16.21 1.24
CA GLY A 42 12.17 16.07 1.82
C GLY A 42 13.22 15.58 0.83
N VAL A 43 13.12 15.93 -0.46
CA VAL A 43 14.04 15.48 -1.51
C VAL A 43 14.84 16.65 -2.08
N PRO A 44 16.05 16.41 -2.65
CA PRO A 44 16.80 17.46 -3.33
C PRO A 44 16.01 18.11 -4.48
N LEU A 45 16.18 19.42 -4.69
CA LEU A 45 15.51 20.18 -5.76
C LEU A 45 15.77 19.58 -7.16
N ALA A 46 16.98 19.11 -7.42
CA ALA A 46 17.33 18.44 -8.66
C ALA A 46 16.49 17.18 -8.88
N ARG A 47 16.27 16.38 -7.83
CA ARG A 47 15.41 15.19 -7.85
C ARG A 47 13.95 15.55 -8.13
N ALA A 48 13.40 16.54 -7.41
CA ALA A 48 12.04 17.02 -7.63
C ALA A 48 11.86 17.51 -9.08
N SER A 49 12.79 18.32 -9.59
CA SER A 49 12.77 18.83 -10.97
C SER A 49 12.83 17.70 -12.01
N TYR A 50 13.66 16.69 -11.79
CA TYR A 50 13.77 15.52 -12.66
C TYR A 50 12.44 14.74 -12.71
N LEU A 51 11.84 14.45 -11.54
CA LEU A 51 10.59 13.70 -11.45
C LEU A 51 9.43 14.46 -12.09
N LEU A 52 9.32 15.76 -11.85
CA LEU A 52 8.31 16.60 -12.49
C LEU A 52 8.47 16.65 -14.01
N GLY A 53 9.71 16.74 -14.50
CA GLY A 53 10.01 16.67 -15.92
C GLY A 53 9.67 15.31 -16.53
N GLN A 54 9.87 14.21 -15.80
CA GLN A 54 9.48 12.86 -16.21
C GLN A 54 7.95 12.74 -16.32
N LEU A 55 7.20 13.17 -15.30
CA LEU A 55 5.73 13.16 -15.31
C LEU A 55 5.17 14.05 -16.42
N GLN A 56 5.78 15.22 -16.65
CA GLN A 56 5.34 16.15 -17.71
C GLN A 56 5.56 15.55 -19.10
N ARG A 57 6.73 14.98 -19.38
CA ARG A 57 7.03 14.34 -20.67
C ARG A 57 6.10 13.18 -21.01
N ALA A 58 5.69 12.42 -19.99
CA ALA A 58 4.73 11.35 -20.15
C ALA A 58 3.27 11.83 -20.23
N GLY A 59 3.02 13.13 -20.05
CA GLY A 59 1.67 13.68 -20.04
C GLY A 59 0.84 13.29 -18.81
N VAL A 60 1.50 12.88 -17.70
CA VAL A 60 0.85 12.63 -16.40
C VAL A 60 0.64 13.93 -15.66
N ALA A 61 1.65 14.81 -15.64
CA ALA A 61 1.54 16.15 -15.06
C ALA A 61 1.47 17.21 -16.17
N GLY A 62 0.55 18.15 -16.03
CA GLY A 62 0.46 19.37 -16.81
C GLY A 62 1.06 20.57 -16.08
N ILE A 63 1.48 21.60 -16.83
CA ILE A 63 1.77 22.92 -16.26
C ILE A 63 0.43 23.63 -16.11
N GLU A 64 -0.05 23.83 -14.88
CA GLU A 64 -1.31 24.54 -14.63
C GLU A 64 -1.12 26.05 -14.77
N ARG A 65 0.02 26.58 -14.26
CA ARG A 65 0.37 28.00 -14.38
C ARG A 65 1.87 28.21 -14.34
N VAL A 66 2.28 29.40 -14.80
CA VAL A 66 3.66 29.86 -14.73
C VAL A 66 3.66 31.18 -13.97
N ASP A 67 4.34 31.23 -12.83
CA ASP A 67 4.46 32.44 -12.03
C ASP A 67 5.65 33.25 -12.55
N ALA A 68 5.39 34.49 -12.98
CA ALA A 68 6.43 35.42 -13.42
C ALA A 68 7.24 35.94 -12.24
N ARG A 69 8.55 36.08 -12.40
CA ARG A 69 9.45 36.74 -11.44
C ARG A 69 10.67 37.32 -12.15
N ALA A 70 11.41 38.20 -11.47
CA ALA A 70 12.73 38.59 -11.94
C ALA A 70 13.65 37.38 -12.03
N GLY A 71 14.01 36.96 -13.26
CA GLY A 71 14.74 35.73 -13.55
C GLY A 71 13.86 34.63 -14.15
N ARG A 72 14.25 33.35 -13.93
CA ARG A 72 13.54 32.21 -14.55
C ARG A 72 12.14 32.03 -13.98
N PRO A 73 11.07 31.98 -14.83
CA PRO A 73 9.71 31.78 -14.39
C PRO A 73 9.51 30.45 -13.64
N ILE A 74 8.61 30.43 -12.67
CA ILE A 74 8.31 29.24 -11.88
C ILE A 74 7.12 28.51 -12.48
N LYS A 75 7.36 27.30 -12.96
CA LYS A 75 6.30 26.40 -13.44
C LYS A 75 5.64 25.69 -12.27
N ARG A 76 4.29 25.64 -12.27
CA ARG A 76 3.51 24.87 -11.31
C ARG A 76 2.85 23.71 -12.02
N TYR A 77 3.11 22.52 -11.52
CA TYR A 77 2.67 21.26 -12.09
C TYR A 77 1.48 20.71 -11.33
N ARG A 78 0.54 20.13 -12.07
CA ARG A 78 -0.62 19.44 -11.52
C ARG A 78 -0.86 18.13 -12.22
N VAL A 79 -1.38 17.14 -11.47
CA VAL A 79 -1.86 15.85 -11.98
C VAL A 79 -3.37 15.82 -11.87
N ALA A 80 -4.04 15.26 -12.85
CA ALA A 80 -5.49 15.08 -12.82
C ALA A 80 -5.89 14.19 -11.63
N PRO A 81 -7.02 14.50 -10.96
CA PRO A 81 -7.38 13.82 -9.71
C PRO A 81 -7.83 12.37 -9.90
N ARG A 82 -8.13 11.93 -11.14
CA ARG A 82 -8.63 10.59 -11.42
C ARG A 82 -8.05 10.02 -12.71
N TRP A 83 -7.52 8.80 -12.56
CA TRP A 83 -6.98 8.01 -13.65
C TRP A 83 -7.57 6.60 -13.62
N PHE A 84 -7.98 6.10 -14.78
CA PHE A 84 -8.21 4.69 -15.01
C PHE A 84 -6.98 4.12 -15.72
N ILE A 85 -6.39 3.08 -15.16
CA ILE A 85 -5.20 2.42 -15.70
C ILE A 85 -5.65 1.02 -16.11
N PRO A 86 -5.96 0.78 -17.41
CA PRO A 86 -6.30 -0.56 -17.88
C PRO A 86 -5.12 -1.51 -17.62
N TYR A 87 -5.38 -2.74 -17.16
CA TYR A 87 -4.27 -3.68 -16.95
C TYR A 87 -3.52 -4.01 -18.24
N GLY A 88 -4.21 -4.05 -19.39
CA GLY A 88 -3.61 -4.30 -20.69
C GLY A 88 -2.60 -3.26 -21.20
N VAL A 89 -2.48 -2.10 -20.53
CA VAL A 89 -1.42 -1.10 -20.80
C VAL A 89 -0.31 -1.12 -19.75
N THR A 90 -0.37 -2.04 -18.80
CA THR A 90 0.68 -2.27 -17.79
C THR A 90 1.66 -3.33 -18.29
N ALA A 91 2.73 -3.55 -17.53
CA ALA A 91 3.66 -4.65 -17.80
C ALA A 91 3.11 -6.04 -17.36
N ALA A 92 1.91 -6.09 -16.78
CA ALA A 92 1.28 -7.33 -16.33
C ALA A 92 0.75 -8.11 -17.53
N ALA A 93 1.16 -9.36 -17.67
CA ALA A 93 0.66 -10.25 -18.73
C ALA A 93 -0.76 -10.76 -18.43
N THR A 94 -1.06 -10.92 -17.14
CA THR A 94 -2.34 -11.41 -16.63
C THR A 94 -2.90 -10.49 -15.54
N LEU A 95 -4.16 -10.69 -15.17
CA LEU A 95 -4.75 -10.00 -14.03
C LEU A 95 -4.06 -10.40 -12.71
N ASP A 96 -3.62 -11.64 -12.60
CA ASP A 96 -2.87 -12.15 -11.45
C ASP A 96 -1.53 -11.42 -11.29
N ASP A 97 -0.79 -11.21 -12.40
CA ASP A 97 0.44 -10.43 -12.39
C ASP A 97 0.20 -9.00 -11.92
N LEU A 98 -0.92 -8.39 -12.34
CA LEU A 98 -1.30 -7.05 -11.88
C LEU A 98 -1.54 -7.03 -10.36
N TRP A 99 -2.28 -8.02 -9.83
CA TRP A 99 -2.52 -8.16 -8.40
C TRP A 99 -1.24 -8.38 -7.62
N LEU A 100 -0.40 -9.34 -8.05
CA LEU A 100 0.89 -9.64 -7.42
C LEU A 100 1.80 -8.41 -7.41
N GLY A 101 1.90 -7.70 -8.53
CA GLY A 101 2.70 -6.47 -8.62
C GLY A 101 2.24 -5.36 -7.65
N GLN A 102 0.97 -5.36 -7.25
CA GLN A 102 0.44 -4.40 -6.28
C GLN A 102 0.52 -4.88 -4.83
N LEU A 103 0.37 -6.18 -4.59
CA LEU A 103 0.30 -6.75 -3.24
C LEU A 103 1.67 -7.17 -2.71
N ALA A 104 2.51 -7.84 -3.52
CA ALA A 104 3.76 -8.42 -3.06
C ALA A 104 4.71 -7.40 -2.38
N PRO A 105 4.93 -6.18 -2.90
CA PRO A 105 5.79 -5.20 -2.23
C PRO A 105 5.25 -4.78 -0.85
N ARG A 106 3.92 -4.69 -0.71
CA ARG A 106 3.28 -4.33 0.56
C ARG A 106 3.33 -5.47 1.56
N MET A 107 3.13 -6.70 1.11
CA MET A 107 3.26 -7.89 1.95
C MET A 107 4.69 -8.07 2.43
N ALA A 108 5.69 -7.81 1.59
CA ALA A 108 7.10 -7.82 2.00
C ALA A 108 7.39 -6.77 3.08
N GLN A 109 6.82 -5.56 2.96
CA GLN A 109 6.94 -4.52 3.98
C GLN A 109 6.25 -4.94 5.29
N LEU A 110 5.03 -5.50 5.23
CA LEU A 110 4.32 -6.03 6.41
C LEU A 110 5.13 -7.13 7.10
N ALA A 111 5.67 -8.08 6.34
CA ALA A 111 6.52 -9.13 6.89
C ALA A 111 7.77 -8.56 7.58
N THR A 112 8.40 -7.53 7.00
CA THR A 112 9.54 -6.85 7.63
C THR A 112 9.16 -6.16 8.94
N LEU A 113 8.00 -5.49 8.99
CA LEU A 113 7.51 -4.84 10.20
C LEU A 113 7.17 -5.89 11.29
N ALA A 114 6.45 -6.93 10.93
CA ALA A 114 6.13 -8.03 11.83
C ALA A 114 7.39 -8.69 12.37
N ALA A 115 8.39 -9.00 11.52
CA ALA A 115 9.66 -9.59 11.95
C ALA A 115 10.42 -8.70 12.95
N ARG A 116 10.46 -7.38 12.73
CA ARG A 116 11.09 -6.45 13.68
C ARG A 116 10.37 -6.42 15.02
N GLN A 117 9.04 -6.48 14.99
CA GLN A 117 8.24 -6.51 16.22
C GLN A 117 8.43 -7.82 16.96
N THR A 118 8.37 -8.98 16.29
CA THR A 118 8.60 -10.29 16.92
C THR A 118 10.02 -10.44 17.48
N GLN A 119 11.05 -9.94 16.79
CA GLN A 119 12.45 -10.01 17.27
C GLN A 119 12.69 -9.34 18.63
N SER A 120 11.82 -8.42 19.05
CA SER A 120 11.93 -7.79 20.38
C SER A 120 11.53 -8.71 21.54
N TYR A 121 10.84 -9.82 21.28
CA TYR A 121 10.30 -10.72 22.30
C TYR A 121 11.21 -11.92 22.60
N ALA A 122 11.94 -12.42 21.60
CA ALA A 122 12.85 -13.54 21.79
C ALA A 122 14.08 -13.42 20.86
N PRO A 123 15.25 -13.90 21.28
CA PRO A 123 16.47 -13.85 20.47
C PRO A 123 16.47 -14.85 19.31
N VAL A 124 15.75 -15.96 19.46
CA VAL A 124 15.68 -17.04 18.46
C VAL A 124 14.23 -17.31 18.13
N TRP A 125 13.92 -17.29 16.85
CA TRP A 125 12.60 -17.58 16.31
C TRP A 125 12.66 -18.74 15.31
N GLY A 126 11.61 -19.56 15.31
CA GLY A 126 11.51 -20.73 14.45
C GLY A 126 10.07 -21.12 14.17
N LEU A 127 9.93 -22.29 13.58
CA LEU A 127 8.62 -22.88 13.27
C LEU A 127 8.48 -24.19 14.06
N TRP A 128 7.36 -24.31 14.75
CA TRP A 128 6.92 -25.54 15.40
C TRP A 128 6.02 -26.31 14.45
N LEU A 129 6.46 -27.51 14.08
CA LEU A 129 5.63 -28.46 13.36
C LEU A 129 5.05 -29.46 14.36
N SER A 130 3.75 -29.46 14.54
CA SER A 130 3.03 -30.34 15.46
C SER A 130 1.96 -31.16 14.76
N GLN A 131 1.64 -32.31 15.31
CA GLN A 131 0.53 -33.13 14.84
C GLN A 131 -0.78 -32.53 15.36
N GLY A 132 -1.70 -32.20 14.44
CA GLY A 132 -3.09 -31.88 14.75
C GLY A 132 -3.97 -33.12 14.76
N ASP A 133 -5.27 -32.94 14.99
CA ASP A 133 -6.24 -34.04 15.02
C ASP A 133 -6.39 -34.77 13.67
N THR A 134 -6.34 -34.01 12.56
CA THR A 134 -6.53 -34.51 11.20
C THR A 134 -5.44 -34.07 10.23
N ASP A 135 -4.57 -33.14 10.64
CA ASP A 135 -3.53 -32.53 9.82
C ASP A 135 -2.29 -32.21 10.66
N SER A 136 -1.34 -31.50 10.08
CA SER A 136 -0.18 -30.94 10.79
C SER A 136 -0.33 -29.42 10.90
N ASN A 137 0.01 -28.88 12.07
CA ASN A 137 0.08 -27.45 12.33
C ASN A 137 1.52 -26.95 12.18
N LEU A 138 1.70 -25.83 11.49
CA LEU A 138 2.97 -25.12 11.40
C LEU A 138 2.79 -23.72 12.02
N GLU A 139 3.47 -23.48 13.14
CA GLU A 139 3.24 -22.30 13.96
C GLU A 139 4.56 -21.58 14.24
N LEU A 140 4.54 -20.24 14.21
CA LEU A 140 5.69 -19.42 14.60
C LEU A 140 5.86 -19.47 16.12
N GLY A 141 7.11 -19.56 16.60
CA GLY A 141 7.42 -19.56 18.02
C GLY A 141 8.91 -19.38 18.30
N ASP A 142 9.25 -19.43 19.56
CA ASP A 142 10.63 -19.45 20.05
C ASP A 142 11.04 -20.86 20.52
N GLU A 143 12.20 -21.00 21.14
CA GLU A 143 12.71 -22.29 21.66
C GLU A 143 11.81 -22.90 22.76
N THR A 144 10.93 -22.12 23.37
CA THR A 144 10.07 -22.56 24.47
C THR A 144 8.71 -23.08 24.01
N GLY A 145 8.26 -22.69 22.81
CA GLY A 145 6.99 -23.13 22.23
C GLY A 145 6.40 -22.18 21.19
N PRO A 146 5.23 -22.54 20.65
CA PRO A 146 4.46 -21.65 19.76
C PRO A 146 4.07 -20.34 20.46
N ALA A 147 4.18 -19.23 19.73
CA ALA A 147 3.99 -17.87 20.25
C ALA A 147 2.51 -17.45 20.35
N HIS A 148 1.62 -18.32 20.79
CA HIS A 148 0.19 -18.04 20.91
C HIS A 148 -0.10 -16.79 21.74
N ALA A 149 0.59 -16.62 22.89
CA ALA A 149 0.39 -15.48 23.77
C ALA A 149 0.71 -14.14 23.10
N LEU A 150 1.71 -14.11 22.22
CA LEU A 150 2.06 -12.91 21.46
C LEU A 150 0.96 -12.52 20.47
N PHE A 151 0.41 -13.50 19.75
CA PHE A 151 -0.57 -13.23 18.67
C PHE A 151 -2.03 -13.13 19.17
N ALA A 152 -2.33 -13.63 20.35
CA ALA A 152 -3.66 -13.57 20.97
C ALA A 152 -3.75 -12.62 22.18
N GLY A 153 -2.63 -12.03 22.60
CA GLY A 153 -2.54 -11.12 23.73
C GLY A 153 -2.84 -9.67 23.38
N ASP A 154 -2.38 -8.76 24.25
CA ASP A 154 -2.65 -7.30 24.13
C ASP A 154 -1.70 -6.60 23.14
N GLU A 155 -0.66 -7.28 22.65
CA GLU A 155 0.22 -6.71 21.64
C GLU A 155 -0.53 -6.45 20.33
N PRO A 156 -0.36 -5.28 19.72
CA PRO A 156 -1.01 -4.94 18.45
C PRO A 156 -0.33 -5.64 17.26
N LEU A 157 -0.11 -6.94 17.36
CA LEU A 157 0.45 -7.82 16.36
C LEU A 157 -0.48 -9.00 16.15
N MET A 158 -1.05 -9.10 14.95
CA MET A 158 -1.89 -10.22 14.55
C MET A 158 -1.43 -10.74 13.19
N LEU A 159 -1.17 -12.04 13.11
CA LEU A 159 -0.88 -12.72 11.85
C LEU A 159 -1.78 -13.95 11.74
N THR A 160 -2.72 -13.92 10.82
CA THR A 160 -3.65 -15.02 10.60
C THR A 160 -3.96 -15.18 9.13
N ILE A 161 -3.81 -16.39 8.62
CA ILE A 161 -4.36 -16.84 7.34
C ILE A 161 -5.22 -18.06 7.65
N ALA A 162 -6.50 -18.04 7.30
CA ALA A 162 -7.42 -19.13 7.57
C ALA A 162 -8.33 -19.42 6.39
N THR A 163 -8.53 -20.69 6.07
CA THR A 163 -9.55 -21.13 5.13
C THR A 163 -10.83 -21.46 5.86
N LEU A 164 -11.88 -20.68 5.58
CA LEU A 164 -13.19 -20.82 6.20
C LEU A 164 -14.23 -21.32 5.19
N ARG A 165 -15.02 -22.33 5.55
CA ARG A 165 -16.13 -22.83 4.73
C ARG A 165 -17.38 -22.01 5.03
N LEU A 166 -17.64 -20.98 4.24
CA LEU A 166 -18.74 -20.04 4.42
C LEU A 166 -19.75 -20.15 3.28
N GLY A 167 -21.03 -20.16 3.61
CA GLY A 167 -22.08 -19.92 2.64
C GLY A 167 -22.05 -18.48 2.12
N ALA A 168 -22.71 -18.22 0.99
CA ALA A 168 -22.66 -16.91 0.35
C ALA A 168 -23.11 -15.74 1.25
N GLU A 169 -24.13 -15.96 2.11
CA GLU A 169 -24.60 -14.93 3.02
C GLU A 169 -23.62 -14.69 4.19
N GLN A 170 -23.04 -15.76 4.75
CA GLN A 170 -22.01 -15.63 5.78
C GLN A 170 -20.78 -14.89 5.26
N ALA A 171 -20.33 -15.19 4.03
CA ALA A 171 -19.21 -14.48 3.41
C ALA A 171 -19.53 -12.99 3.20
N ARG A 172 -20.76 -12.65 2.73
CA ARG A 172 -21.20 -11.25 2.63
C ARG A 172 -21.29 -10.57 3.99
N ARG A 173 -21.78 -11.26 5.01
CA ARG A 173 -21.84 -10.75 6.39
C ARG A 173 -20.44 -10.48 6.95
N LEU A 174 -19.50 -11.41 6.74
CA LEU A 174 -18.08 -11.22 7.13
C LEU A 174 -17.50 -9.99 6.47
N LYS A 175 -17.62 -9.86 5.13
CA LYS A 175 -17.17 -8.68 4.39
C LYS A 175 -17.72 -7.37 4.98
N ARG A 176 -19.03 -7.31 5.28
CA ARG A 176 -19.65 -6.12 5.88
C ARG A 176 -19.03 -5.79 7.24
N ARG A 177 -18.77 -6.80 8.09
CA ARG A 177 -18.11 -6.60 9.39
C ARG A 177 -16.68 -6.09 9.26
N MET A 178 -15.89 -6.65 8.34
CA MET A 178 -14.53 -6.18 8.06
C MET A 178 -14.53 -4.71 7.60
N LEU A 179 -15.46 -4.33 6.73
CA LEU A 179 -15.61 -2.94 6.29
C LEU A 179 -16.05 -2.00 7.43
N ALA A 180 -16.95 -2.46 8.30
CA ALA A 180 -17.38 -1.70 9.47
C ALA A 180 -16.22 -1.48 10.45
N LEU A 181 -15.43 -2.52 10.72
CA LEU A 181 -14.23 -2.42 11.56
C LEU A 181 -13.20 -1.41 10.99
N LEU A 182 -12.96 -1.42 9.68
CA LEU A 182 -12.07 -0.44 9.06
C LEU A 182 -12.57 0.99 9.21
N LYS A 183 -13.89 1.19 9.10
CA LYS A 183 -14.50 2.50 9.28
C LYS A 183 -14.39 2.98 10.73
N GLU A 184 -14.69 2.10 11.68
CA GLU A 184 -14.56 2.36 13.12
C GLU A 184 -13.12 2.67 13.51
N ALA A 185 -12.15 1.86 13.02
CA ALA A 185 -10.72 2.09 13.28
C ALA A 185 -10.23 3.44 12.74
N ALA A 186 -10.78 3.93 11.62
CA ALA A 186 -10.46 5.25 11.11
C ALA A 186 -10.95 6.39 12.02
N GLU A 187 -11.97 6.16 12.85
CA GLU A 187 -12.46 7.12 13.84
C GLU A 187 -11.54 7.20 15.08
N TRP A 188 -10.69 6.19 15.29
CA TRP A 188 -9.72 6.16 16.39
C TRP A 188 -8.37 6.84 16.07
N GLU A 189 -8.21 7.32 14.84
CA GLU A 189 -6.97 7.98 14.44
C GLU A 189 -6.62 9.14 15.38
N THR A 190 -5.40 9.08 15.92
CA THR A 190 -4.88 10.10 16.83
C THR A 190 -3.67 10.78 16.17
N PRO A 191 -3.72 12.11 15.92
CA PRO A 191 -2.59 12.83 15.36
C PRO A 191 -1.32 12.66 16.19
N GLY A 192 -0.21 12.28 15.54
CA GLY A 192 1.09 12.09 16.19
C GLY A 192 1.31 10.70 16.82
N ALA A 193 0.30 9.84 16.84
CA ALA A 193 0.47 8.44 17.26
C ALA A 193 1.32 7.64 16.26
N ALA A 194 1.94 6.56 16.74
CA ALA A 194 2.69 5.64 15.90
C ALA A 194 1.75 4.97 14.87
N PRO A 195 2.17 4.85 13.61
CA PRO A 195 1.33 4.24 12.59
C PRO A 195 1.22 2.72 12.79
N HIS A 196 0.00 2.20 12.62
CA HIS A 196 -0.28 0.77 12.54
C HIS A 196 -0.80 0.44 11.15
N THR A 197 -0.37 -0.68 10.56
CA THR A 197 -0.83 -1.11 9.24
C THR A 197 -1.71 -2.34 9.38
N LEU A 198 -2.95 -2.23 8.94
CA LEU A 198 -3.92 -3.32 8.86
C LEU A 198 -4.10 -3.75 7.41
N SER A 199 -4.03 -5.06 7.15
CA SER A 199 -4.37 -5.66 5.86
C SER A 199 -5.49 -6.66 6.05
N LEU A 200 -6.59 -6.49 5.31
CA LEU A 200 -7.72 -7.42 5.30
C LEU A 200 -7.94 -7.90 3.86
N LEU A 201 -7.93 -9.20 3.67
CA LEU A 201 -8.18 -9.84 2.38
C LEU A 201 -9.21 -10.96 2.55
N LEU A 202 -10.26 -10.93 1.75
CA LEU A 202 -11.28 -11.98 1.70
C LEU A 202 -11.52 -12.35 0.25
N VAL A 203 -11.14 -13.56 -0.13
CA VAL A 203 -11.32 -14.12 -1.47
C VAL A 203 -12.04 -15.47 -1.40
N ARG A 204 -12.64 -15.90 -2.50
CA ARG A 204 -13.20 -17.24 -2.62
C ARG A 204 -12.09 -18.20 -3.04
N GLY A 205 -11.92 -19.30 -2.32
CA GLY A 205 -10.92 -20.34 -2.58
C GLY A 205 -10.27 -20.81 -1.29
N ALA A 206 -9.42 -21.81 -1.41
CA ALA A 206 -8.52 -22.26 -0.36
C ALA A 206 -7.09 -21.84 -0.69
N VAL A 207 -6.29 -21.63 0.34
CA VAL A 207 -4.83 -21.47 0.25
C VAL A 207 -4.25 -22.69 0.98
N ASP A 208 -3.40 -23.44 0.35
CA ASP A 208 -2.72 -24.63 0.90
C ASP A 208 -1.54 -24.19 1.78
#